data_bb4a3b4521b31422160a46bcbbe3d052
#
_entry.id   bb4a3b4521b31422160a46bcbbe3d052
#
_cell.length_a   1.000
_cell.length_b   1.000
_cell.length_c   1.000
_cell.angle_alpha   90.00
_cell.angle_beta   90.00
_cell.angle_gamma   90.00
#
_symmetry.space_group_name_H-M   'P 1'
#
loop_
_entity.id
_entity.type
_entity.pdbx_description
1 polymer ?
#
loop_
_entity_poly.entity_id
_entity_poly.type
_entity_poly.pdbx_seq_one_letter_code
_entity_poly.pdbx_strand_id
1 'polypeptide(L)'
;MIYNQKMKDLIFSPSEFAFGYSACKRCYYDLKIDNLRVSTPFPSIFSKLDRLQKEFYHEKSTDILNANIEPGKIKTDYAKLQKSEILKDKKNRSFSLRGKIDAYVDHDGFFSIIDFKVTDIDEKKIELYKTQLLSY
;
A
#
# COMPACT_ATOMS: atom_id res chain seq x y z
N MET A 1 19.80 26.04 21.75
CA MET A 1 19.24 24.75 22.18
C MET A 1 19.21 23.84 20.98
N ILE A 2 20.11 22.88 20.90
CA ILE A 2 20.19 21.92 19.83
C ILE A 2 19.14 20.84 20.17
N TYR A 3 18.05 20.79 19.41
CA TYR A 3 17.06 19.73 19.50
C TYR A 3 17.70 18.41 19.07
N ASN A 4 18.23 17.68 20.03
CA ASN A 4 18.62 16.29 19.85
C ASN A 4 17.36 15.42 19.90
N GLN A 5 16.45 15.63 18.95
CA GLN A 5 15.39 14.65 18.71
C GLN A 5 16.07 13.43 18.08
N LYS A 6 16.17 12.35 18.86
CA LYS A 6 16.41 11.00 18.34
C LYS A 6 15.48 10.84 17.15
N MET A 7 16.02 10.85 15.93
CA MET A 7 15.20 10.68 14.74
C MET A 7 14.49 9.34 14.87
N LYS A 8 13.21 9.40 15.10
CA LYS A 8 12.33 8.23 15.11
C LYS A 8 12.45 7.58 13.75
N ASP A 9 12.63 6.27 13.70
CA ASP A 9 12.61 5.53 12.43
C ASP A 9 11.32 5.86 11.70
N LEU A 10 11.45 6.52 10.55
CA LEU A 10 10.30 6.91 9.75
C LEU A 10 9.71 5.66 9.10
N ILE A 11 8.41 5.49 9.24
CA ILE A 11 7.66 4.41 8.61
C ILE A 11 6.77 5.01 7.54
N PHE A 12 6.90 4.52 6.30
CA PHE A 12 6.09 4.92 5.17
C PHE A 12 5.24 3.76 4.68
N SER A 13 4.06 4.06 4.13
CA SER A 13 3.24 3.06 3.45
C SER A 13 3.20 3.32 1.94
N PRO A 14 3.00 2.28 1.13
CA PRO A 14 2.86 2.41 -0.32
C PRO A 14 1.78 3.42 -0.74
N SER A 15 0.63 3.41 -0.06
CA SER A 15 -0.45 4.37 -0.31
C SER A 15 -0.07 5.81 0.05
N GLU A 16 0.79 6.02 1.03
CA GLU A 16 1.27 7.36 1.37
C GLU A 16 2.17 7.96 0.29
N PHE A 17 2.99 7.14 -0.37
CA PHE A 17 3.77 7.61 -1.52
C PHE A 17 2.87 7.99 -2.70
N ALA A 18 1.89 7.14 -2.99
CA ALA A 18 1.00 7.38 -4.12
C ALA A 18 0.06 8.57 -3.89
N PHE A 19 -0.52 8.70 -2.71
CA PHE A 19 -1.63 9.63 -2.48
C PHE A 19 -1.31 10.70 -1.43
N GLY A 20 -0.73 10.35 -0.30
CA GLY A 20 -0.55 11.27 0.82
C GLY A 20 0.36 12.45 0.48
N TYR A 21 1.53 12.18 -0.04
CA TYR A 21 2.50 13.21 -0.42
C TYR A 21 2.02 14.08 -1.58
N SER A 22 1.38 13.47 -2.58
CA SER A 22 0.88 14.17 -3.77
C SER A 22 -0.30 15.07 -3.47
N ALA A 23 -1.18 14.65 -2.55
CA ALA A 23 -2.37 15.42 -2.19
C ALA A 23 -2.04 16.69 -1.41
N CYS A 24 -1.19 16.59 -0.39
CA CYS A 24 -0.82 17.72 0.45
C CYS A 24 0.53 17.50 1.13
N LYS A 25 1.60 18.05 0.59
CA LYS A 25 2.95 17.92 1.16
C LYS A 25 3.06 18.40 2.60
N ARG A 26 2.39 19.49 2.95
CA ARG A 26 2.37 20.02 4.30
C ARG A 26 1.67 19.09 5.27
N CYS A 27 0.46 18.62 4.92
CA CYS A 27 -0.29 17.67 5.74
C CYS A 27 0.48 16.38 5.94
N TYR A 28 1.19 15.93 4.89
CA TYR A 28 2.03 14.75 4.95
C TYR A 28 3.22 14.92 5.90
N TYR A 29 3.88 16.09 5.87
CA TYR A 29 4.95 16.44 6.79
C TYR A 29 4.44 16.43 8.25
N ASP A 30 3.35 17.15 8.51
CA ASP A 30 2.76 17.27 9.85
C ASP A 30 2.36 15.89 10.39
N LEU A 31 1.84 14.99 9.53
CA LEU A 31 1.55 13.61 9.89
C LEU A 31 2.82 12.84 10.30
N LYS A 32 3.91 12.98 9.55
CA LYS A 32 5.12 12.15 9.74
C LYS A 32 6.01 12.65 10.87
N ILE A 33 6.15 13.95 11.01
CA ILE A 33 7.07 14.56 11.97
C ILE A 33 6.36 14.89 13.28
N ASP A 34 5.18 15.51 13.19
CA ASP A 34 4.46 16.00 14.37
C ASP A 34 3.37 15.01 14.84
N ASN A 35 3.18 13.91 14.10
CA ASN A 35 2.16 12.90 14.33
C ASN A 35 0.72 13.50 14.38
N LEU A 36 0.53 14.60 13.65
CA LEU A 36 -0.78 15.25 13.53
C LEU A 36 -1.61 14.54 12.46
N ARG A 37 -2.58 13.78 12.88
CA ARG A 37 -3.49 13.06 11.99
C ARG A 37 -4.87 13.70 11.99
N VAL A 38 -5.28 14.20 10.84
CA VAL A 38 -6.69 14.58 10.64
C VAL A 38 -7.49 13.30 10.46
N SER A 39 -8.37 13.01 11.40
CA SER A 39 -9.30 11.87 11.28
C SER A 39 -10.50 12.30 10.45
N THR A 40 -10.65 11.71 9.28
CA THR A 40 -11.87 11.83 8.50
C THR A 40 -12.71 10.56 8.68
N PRO A 41 -14.05 10.67 8.79
CA PRO A 41 -14.91 9.50 8.82
C PRO A 41 -14.69 8.66 7.55
N PHE A 42 -14.36 7.38 7.74
CA PHE A 42 -14.25 6.46 6.62
C PHE A 42 -15.57 5.67 6.51
N PRO A 43 -16.30 5.79 5.39
CA PRO A 43 -17.57 5.10 5.23
C PRO A 43 -17.42 3.58 5.34
N SER A 44 -18.19 2.96 6.22
CA SER A 44 -18.14 1.51 6.50
C SER A 44 -18.39 0.63 5.27
N ILE A 45 -19.06 1.18 4.26
CA ILE A 45 -19.33 0.48 3.00
C ILE A 45 -18.02 0.04 2.31
N PHE A 46 -16.97 0.86 2.35
CA PHE A 46 -15.70 0.50 1.72
C PHE A 46 -15.02 -0.69 2.41
N SER A 47 -15.09 -0.77 3.73
CA SER A 47 -14.56 -1.94 4.46
C SER A 47 -15.35 -3.20 4.15
N LYS A 48 -16.67 -3.07 3.94
CA LYS A 48 -17.52 -4.19 3.54
C LYS A 48 -17.21 -4.66 2.12
N LEU A 49 -17.02 -3.72 1.18
CA LEU A 49 -16.65 -4.02 -0.19
C LEU A 49 -15.28 -4.70 -0.27
N ASP A 50 -14.28 -4.19 0.45
CA ASP A 50 -12.94 -4.79 0.54
C ASP A 50 -13.03 -6.26 1.01
N ARG A 51 -13.79 -6.50 2.06
CA ARG A 51 -13.99 -7.87 2.56
C ARG A 51 -14.66 -8.76 1.52
N LEU A 52 -15.76 -8.31 0.90
CA LEU A 52 -16.48 -9.09 -0.10
C LEU A 52 -15.62 -9.40 -1.33
N GLN A 53 -14.80 -8.45 -1.78
CA GLN A 53 -13.85 -8.68 -2.87
C GLN A 53 -12.85 -9.76 -2.49
N LYS A 54 -12.24 -9.69 -1.31
CA LYS A 54 -11.27 -10.67 -0.83
C LYS A 54 -11.90 -12.06 -0.69
N GLU A 55 -13.09 -12.16 -0.13
CA GLU A 55 -13.85 -13.42 -0.03
C GLU A 55 -14.20 -13.99 -1.42
N PHE A 56 -14.59 -13.14 -2.35
CA PHE A 56 -14.96 -13.56 -3.70
C PHE A 56 -13.77 -14.10 -4.51
N TYR A 57 -12.60 -13.46 -4.42
CA TYR A 57 -11.44 -13.83 -5.23
C TYR A 57 -10.57 -14.91 -4.59
N HIS A 58 -10.74 -15.19 -3.30
CA HIS A 58 -9.94 -16.21 -2.60
C HIS A 58 -10.00 -17.58 -3.28
N GLU A 59 -8.81 -18.17 -3.52
CA GLU A 59 -8.62 -19.47 -4.18
C GLU A 59 -9.16 -19.58 -5.63
N LYS A 60 -9.57 -18.48 -6.25
CA LYS A 60 -9.96 -18.48 -7.65
C LYS A 60 -8.75 -18.39 -8.59
N SER A 61 -8.93 -18.89 -9.83
CA SER A 61 -7.94 -18.74 -10.90
C SER A 61 -7.77 -17.27 -11.31
N THR A 62 -6.56 -16.90 -11.69
CA THR A 62 -6.26 -15.58 -12.26
C THR A 62 -7.02 -15.26 -13.54
N ASP A 63 -7.52 -16.28 -14.25
CA ASP A 63 -8.29 -16.11 -15.50
C ASP A 63 -9.51 -15.21 -15.34
N ILE A 64 -10.10 -15.17 -14.14
CA ILE A 64 -11.26 -14.33 -13.87
C ILE A 64 -10.94 -12.82 -13.82
N LEU A 65 -9.68 -12.46 -13.72
CA LEU A 65 -9.27 -11.05 -13.64
C LEU A 65 -9.19 -10.38 -15.01
N ASN A 66 -9.26 -11.16 -16.08
CA ASN A 66 -9.09 -10.66 -17.46
C ASN A 66 -7.86 -9.74 -17.62
N ALA A 67 -6.77 -10.09 -16.92
CA ALA A 67 -5.53 -9.34 -16.88
C ALA A 67 -4.38 -10.24 -17.35
N ASN A 68 -3.35 -9.63 -17.90
CA ASN A 68 -2.15 -10.35 -18.34
C ASN A 68 -1.27 -10.67 -17.11
N ILE A 69 -1.73 -11.64 -16.33
CA ILE A 69 -1.06 -12.15 -15.13
C ILE A 69 -0.79 -13.64 -15.37
N GLU A 70 0.37 -14.11 -14.92
CA GLU A 70 0.71 -15.53 -14.96
C GLU A 70 -0.38 -16.38 -14.29
N PRO A 71 -0.72 -17.54 -14.89
CA PRO A 71 -1.73 -18.44 -14.35
C PRO A 71 -1.42 -18.88 -12.91
N GLY A 72 -2.44 -18.85 -12.05
CA GLY A 72 -2.29 -19.24 -10.67
C GLY A 72 -3.56 -19.07 -9.87
N LYS A 73 -3.47 -19.33 -8.56
CA LYS A 73 -4.56 -19.11 -7.63
C LYS A 73 -4.38 -17.84 -6.84
N ILE A 74 -5.42 -17.03 -6.77
CA ILE A 74 -5.45 -15.78 -6.01
C ILE A 74 -5.57 -16.11 -4.52
N LYS A 75 -4.64 -15.62 -3.72
CA LYS A 75 -4.65 -15.77 -2.27
C LYS A 75 -4.89 -14.41 -1.62
N THR A 76 -5.83 -14.34 -0.70
CA THR A 76 -6.22 -13.12 0.02
C THR A 76 -6.04 -13.22 1.53
N ASP A 77 -5.48 -14.33 2.00
CA ASP A 77 -5.24 -14.64 3.40
C ASP A 77 -4.00 -13.95 3.99
N TYR A 78 -3.18 -13.34 3.14
CA TYR A 78 -1.97 -12.62 3.56
C TYR A 78 -2.30 -11.23 4.12
N ALA A 79 -3.35 -11.17 4.93
CA ALA A 79 -3.79 -9.94 5.59
C ALA A 79 -2.80 -9.39 6.62
N LYS A 80 -1.63 -10.02 6.78
CA LYS A 80 -0.59 -9.55 7.70
C LYS A 80 0.09 -8.31 7.14
N LEU A 81 0.26 -7.36 8.02
CA LEU A 81 1.00 -6.15 7.75
C LEU A 81 2.47 -6.51 7.46
N GLN A 82 2.90 -6.26 6.24
CA GLN A 82 4.29 -6.45 5.84
C GLN A 82 5.12 -5.24 6.29
N LYS A 83 6.32 -5.49 6.74
CA LYS A 83 7.29 -4.45 7.07
C LYS A 83 8.63 -4.80 6.44
N SER A 84 9.22 -3.86 5.73
CA SER A 84 10.57 -4.03 5.19
C SER A 84 11.62 -4.06 6.28
N GLU A 85 12.80 -4.51 5.94
CA GLU A 85 14.01 -4.19 6.68
C GLU A 85 14.23 -2.67 6.73
N ILE A 86 15.18 -2.26 7.57
CA ILE A 86 15.56 -0.83 7.65
C ILE A 86 16.30 -0.47 6.36
N LEU A 87 15.73 0.46 5.62
CA LEU A 87 16.30 1.02 4.41
C LEU A 87 17.01 2.34 4.73
N LYS A 88 17.93 2.73 3.87
CA LYS A 88 18.63 4.01 3.96
C LYS A 88 18.47 4.82 2.68
N ASP A 89 18.21 6.10 2.83
CA ASP A 89 18.19 7.01 1.69
C ASP A 89 19.62 7.48 1.31
N LYS A 90 19.71 8.28 0.24
CA LYS A 90 20.99 8.85 -0.24
C LYS A 90 21.71 9.72 0.78
N LYS A 91 21.03 10.18 1.81
CA LYS A 91 21.58 10.97 2.92
C LYS A 91 21.81 10.14 4.19
N ASN A 92 21.82 8.79 4.05
CA ASN A 92 22.01 7.83 5.13
C ASN A 92 20.96 7.91 6.26
N ARG A 93 19.75 8.43 5.96
CA ARG A 93 18.64 8.46 6.92
C ARG A 93 17.87 7.13 6.87
N SER A 94 17.59 6.56 8.04
CA SER A 94 16.90 5.29 8.18
C SER A 94 15.39 5.43 8.05
N PHE A 95 14.78 4.50 7.34
CA PHE A 95 13.32 4.37 7.24
C PHE A 95 12.92 2.92 6.99
N SER A 96 11.65 2.61 7.11
CA SER A 96 11.10 1.32 6.69
C SER A 96 9.78 1.53 5.93
N LEU A 97 9.46 0.56 5.07
CA LEU A 97 8.17 0.47 4.41
C LEU A 97 7.25 -0.43 5.20
N ARG A 98 5.96 -0.11 5.22
CA ARG A 98 4.95 -0.91 5.88
C ARG A 98 3.66 -0.86 5.09
N GLY A 99 3.19 -2.01 4.63
CA GLY A 99 2.00 -2.10 3.80
C GLY A 99 1.21 -3.37 4.05
N LYS A 100 -0.01 -3.37 3.56
CA LYS A 100 -0.89 -4.52 3.57
C LYS A 100 -1.29 -4.81 2.13
N ILE A 101 -0.94 -6.00 1.66
CA ILE A 101 -1.28 -6.49 0.34
C ILE A 101 -2.73 -7.01 0.37
N ASP A 102 -3.53 -6.68 -0.65
CA ASP A 102 -4.92 -7.15 -0.72
C ASP A 102 -5.01 -8.61 -1.16
N ALA A 103 -4.27 -8.95 -2.21
CA ALA A 103 -4.18 -10.31 -2.71
C ALA A 103 -2.84 -10.54 -3.43
N TYR A 104 -2.49 -11.80 -3.64
CA TYR A 104 -1.29 -12.19 -4.36
C TYR A 104 -1.50 -13.55 -5.04
N VAL A 105 -0.63 -13.83 -6.00
CA VAL A 105 -0.48 -15.17 -6.61
C VAL A 105 0.94 -15.63 -6.36
N ASP A 106 1.10 -16.84 -5.86
CA ASP A 106 2.38 -17.48 -5.62
C ASP A 106 2.78 -18.32 -6.84
N HIS A 107 3.96 -18.08 -7.39
CA HIS A 107 4.49 -18.73 -8.58
C HIS A 107 5.79 -19.50 -8.29
N ASP A 108 5.92 -20.12 -7.13
CA ASP A 108 7.08 -20.95 -6.75
C ASP A 108 8.43 -20.22 -6.88
N GLY A 109 8.52 -19.04 -6.34
CA GLY A 109 9.76 -18.25 -6.29
C GLY A 109 9.59 -16.76 -6.55
N PHE A 110 8.45 -16.36 -7.04
CA PHE A 110 8.06 -14.95 -7.13
C PHE A 110 6.56 -14.77 -6.87
N PHE A 111 6.14 -13.53 -6.58
CA PHE A 111 4.77 -13.19 -6.30
C PHE A 111 4.23 -12.16 -7.28
N SER A 112 3.04 -12.38 -7.80
CA SER A 112 2.26 -11.33 -8.45
C SER A 112 1.36 -10.67 -7.41
N ILE A 113 1.56 -9.37 -7.18
CA ILE A 113 0.77 -8.60 -6.22
C ILE A 113 -0.48 -8.03 -6.89
N ILE A 114 -1.61 -8.18 -6.24
CA ILE A 114 -2.91 -7.68 -6.70
C ILE A 114 -3.43 -6.69 -5.66
N ASP A 115 -3.81 -5.51 -6.11
CA ASP A 115 -4.39 -4.46 -5.28
C ASP A 115 -5.77 -4.09 -5.85
N PHE A 116 -6.81 -4.27 -5.06
CA PHE A 116 -8.19 -4.03 -5.49
C PHE A 116 -8.55 -2.55 -5.31
N LYS A 117 -9.15 -1.97 -6.35
CA LYS A 117 -9.60 -0.57 -6.33
C LYS A 117 -11.05 -0.45 -6.77
N VAL A 118 -11.82 0.24 -5.94
CA VAL A 118 -13.20 0.63 -6.26
C VAL A 118 -13.20 2.09 -6.72
N THR A 119 -12.94 2.30 -8.00
CA THR A 119 -12.85 3.65 -8.59
C THR A 119 -13.04 3.59 -10.09
N ASP A 120 -13.39 4.72 -10.69
CA ASP A 120 -13.36 4.87 -12.15
C ASP A 120 -11.91 4.83 -12.64
N ILE A 121 -11.71 4.25 -13.82
CA ILE A 121 -10.41 4.17 -14.47
C ILE A 121 -10.06 5.55 -15.03
N ASP A 122 -8.91 6.07 -14.60
CA ASP A 122 -8.35 7.35 -15.02
C ASP A 122 -6.83 7.18 -15.15
N GLU A 123 -6.26 7.64 -16.27
CA GLU A 123 -4.81 7.50 -16.54
C GLU A 123 -3.93 8.08 -15.42
N LYS A 124 -4.32 9.23 -14.86
CA LYS A 124 -3.58 9.85 -13.73
C LYS A 124 -3.60 8.97 -12.49
N LYS A 125 -4.72 8.30 -12.22
CA LYS A 125 -4.84 7.36 -11.09
C LYS A 125 -4.00 6.11 -11.34
N ILE A 126 -3.92 5.62 -12.58
CA ILE A 126 -3.09 4.46 -12.93
C ILE A 126 -1.64 4.70 -12.54
N GLU A 127 -1.07 5.86 -12.83
CA GLU A 127 0.32 6.17 -12.45
C GLU A 127 0.52 6.20 -10.92
N LEU A 128 -0.45 6.71 -10.17
CA LEU A 128 -0.42 6.68 -8.71
C LEU A 128 -0.47 5.24 -8.17
N TYR A 129 -1.32 4.40 -8.76
CA TYR A 129 -1.43 2.98 -8.37
C TYR A 129 -0.17 2.19 -8.74
N LYS A 130 0.48 2.46 -9.88
CA LYS A 130 1.78 1.88 -10.21
C LYS A 130 2.82 2.22 -9.13
N THR A 131 2.87 3.47 -8.69
CA THR A 131 3.77 3.87 -7.60
C THR A 131 3.50 3.10 -6.31
N GLN A 132 2.23 2.87 -5.99
CA GLN A 132 1.85 2.05 -4.83
C GLN A 132 2.32 0.60 -4.99
N LEU A 133 2.04 -0.04 -6.14
CA LEU A 133 2.42 -1.43 -6.41
C LEU A 133 3.93 -1.64 -6.41
N LEU A 134 4.69 -0.71 -6.99
CA LEU A 134 6.17 -0.78 -7.01
C LEU A 134 6.80 -0.59 -5.62
N SER A 135 6.02 -0.18 -4.63
CA SER A 135 6.49 0.01 -3.26
C SER A 135 6.23 -1.19 -2.34
N TYR A 136 5.56 -2.23 -2.86
CA TYR A 136 5.41 -3.52 -2.18
C TYR A 136 6.58 -4.44 -2.50
#